data_e5319ec9ee08b93e98ad438305bc8515
#
_entry.id   e5319ec9ee08b93e98ad438305bc8515
#
_cell.length_a   1.000
_cell.length_b   1.000
_cell.length_c   1.000
_cell.angle_alpha   90.00
_cell.angle_beta   90.00
_cell.angle_gamma   90.00
#
_symmetry.space_group_name_H-M   'P 1'
#
loop_
_entity.id
_entity.type
_entity.pdbx_description
1 polymer ?
#
loop_
_entity_poly.entity_id
_entity_poly.type
_entity_poly.pdbx_seq_one_letter_code
_entity_poly.pdbx_strand_id
1 'polypeptide(L)'
;MKLGLSQIRELAVLISYEQEFNPQLSLESAFNHILQNHKKLGQKVNFEELTEEEFIEYENHAIKLKDSIENFSAKNHFDKLLDVTEDVTVPTYLRTLVEGVKANRFEIDQMIDNHIHGNWSVQRLELVNLQILRVAVFELLFTDEETVPRVVAVNEAIELAKLYSDDRARKFINGILSNVLAELKANANGDIKPVETVDIDTIEEGETDLDSE
;
A
#
# COMPACT_ATOMS: atom_id res chain seq x y z
N MET A 1 -15.77 9.47 -13.93
CA MET A 1 -15.35 8.03 -13.84
C MET A 1 -15.44 7.59 -12.39
N LYS A 2 -15.90 6.37 -12.12
CA LYS A 2 -16.00 5.85 -10.75
C LYS A 2 -14.75 5.03 -10.46
N LEU A 3 -13.95 5.41 -9.45
CA LEU A 3 -12.80 4.65 -8.98
C LEU A 3 -13.25 3.29 -8.41
N GLY A 4 -12.54 2.23 -8.76
CA GLY A 4 -12.73 0.90 -8.18
C GLY A 4 -12.17 0.82 -6.74
N LEU A 5 -12.65 -0.15 -5.94
CA LEU A 5 -12.19 -0.30 -4.56
C LEU A 5 -10.69 -0.60 -4.45
N SER A 6 -10.11 -1.37 -5.39
CA SER A 6 -8.67 -1.62 -5.44
C SER A 6 -7.87 -0.33 -5.63
N GLN A 7 -8.33 0.56 -6.54
CA GLN A 7 -7.70 1.86 -6.77
C GLN A 7 -7.84 2.79 -5.55
N ILE A 8 -8.97 2.72 -4.84
CA ILE A 8 -9.19 3.47 -3.61
C ILE A 8 -8.22 3.03 -2.51
N ARG A 9 -7.98 1.72 -2.35
CA ARG A 9 -6.99 1.20 -1.38
C ARG A 9 -5.57 1.63 -1.73
N GLU A 10 -5.21 1.55 -3.00
CA GLU A 10 -3.93 2.02 -3.50
C GLU A 10 -3.72 3.51 -3.18
N LEU A 11 -4.71 4.36 -3.49
CA LEU A 11 -4.68 5.78 -3.14
C LEU A 11 -4.58 6.00 -1.62
N ALA A 12 -5.28 5.20 -0.81
CA ALA A 12 -5.19 5.30 0.64
C ALA A 12 -3.77 5.02 1.15
N VAL A 13 -3.11 3.99 0.61
CA VAL A 13 -1.70 3.68 0.94
C VAL A 13 -0.77 4.81 0.54
N LEU A 14 -0.89 5.34 -0.68
CA LEU A 14 -0.03 6.40 -1.21
C LEU A 14 -0.23 7.72 -0.45
N ILE A 15 -1.47 8.10 -0.16
CA ILE A 15 -1.79 9.31 0.61
C ILE A 15 -1.27 9.18 2.04
N SER A 16 -1.49 8.04 2.70
CA SER A 16 -0.99 7.80 4.05
C SER A 16 0.54 7.82 4.09
N TYR A 17 1.19 7.29 3.07
CA TYR A 17 2.65 7.36 2.90
C TYR A 17 3.13 8.82 2.78
N GLU A 18 2.51 9.64 1.94
CA GLU A 18 2.87 11.05 1.76
C GLU A 18 2.65 11.87 3.04
N GLN A 19 1.57 11.60 3.77
CA GLN A 19 1.26 12.27 5.03
C GLN A 19 2.23 11.96 6.17
N GLU A 20 2.98 10.84 6.13
CA GLU A 20 4.05 10.57 7.11
C GLU A 20 5.21 11.57 6.99
N PHE A 21 5.51 12.04 5.78
CA PHE A 21 6.53 13.08 5.55
C PHE A 21 5.97 14.49 5.71
N ASN A 22 4.69 14.68 5.47
CA ASN A 22 4.00 15.96 5.61
C ASN A 22 2.68 15.82 6.39
N PRO A 23 2.74 15.76 7.74
CA PRO A 23 1.56 15.55 8.58
C PRO A 23 0.47 16.61 8.48
N GLN A 24 0.81 17.81 7.92
CA GLN A 24 -0.14 18.90 7.70
C GLN A 24 -0.84 18.83 6.33
N LEU A 25 -0.42 17.89 5.47
CA LEU A 25 -1.03 17.75 4.16
C LEU A 25 -2.47 17.24 4.30
N SER A 26 -3.43 18.02 3.78
CA SER A 26 -4.83 17.61 3.79
C SER A 26 -5.08 16.43 2.83
N LEU A 27 -6.12 15.66 3.10
CA LEU A 27 -6.52 14.55 2.24
C LEU A 27 -6.80 15.01 0.81
N GLU A 28 -7.49 16.14 0.65
CA GLU A 28 -7.83 16.73 -0.64
C GLU A 28 -6.57 17.15 -1.42
N SER A 29 -5.61 17.77 -0.73
CA SER A 29 -4.35 18.19 -1.36
C SER A 29 -3.51 16.99 -1.77
N ALA A 30 -3.37 15.97 -0.91
CA ALA A 30 -2.66 14.74 -1.23
C ALA A 30 -3.32 14.00 -2.41
N PHE A 31 -4.63 13.87 -2.39
CA PHE A 31 -5.40 13.24 -3.46
C PHE A 31 -5.19 13.95 -4.81
N ASN A 32 -5.32 15.28 -4.83
CA ASN A 32 -5.09 16.07 -6.04
C ASN A 32 -3.64 15.99 -6.51
N HIS A 33 -2.66 16.01 -5.58
CA HIS A 33 -1.25 15.89 -5.89
C HIS A 33 -0.92 14.57 -6.58
N ILE A 34 -1.40 13.46 -6.05
CA ILE A 34 -1.19 12.14 -6.64
C ILE A 34 -1.82 12.07 -8.03
N LEU A 35 -3.07 12.51 -8.20
CA LEU A 35 -3.74 12.50 -9.50
C LEU A 35 -3.06 13.40 -10.54
N GLN A 36 -2.58 14.57 -10.15
CA GLN A 36 -1.88 15.49 -11.07
C GLN A 36 -0.51 14.96 -11.48
N ASN A 37 0.22 14.33 -10.59
CA ASN A 37 1.52 13.73 -10.92
C ASN A 37 1.36 12.60 -11.93
N HIS A 38 0.31 11.80 -11.83
CA HIS A 38 -0.01 10.77 -12.82
C HIS A 38 -0.42 11.38 -14.16
N LYS A 39 -1.21 12.46 -14.17
CA LYS A 39 -1.53 13.19 -15.40
C LYS A 39 -0.26 13.68 -16.12
N LYS A 40 0.72 14.24 -15.39
CA LYS A 40 1.98 14.73 -15.98
C LYS A 40 2.81 13.61 -16.59
N LEU A 41 2.84 12.42 -15.97
CA LEU A 41 3.54 11.24 -16.50
C LEU A 41 2.92 10.69 -17.79
N GLY A 42 1.61 10.90 -18.00
CA GLY A 42 0.88 10.49 -19.22
C GLY A 42 0.83 11.57 -20.30
N GLN A 43 1.21 12.82 -20.01
CA GLN A 43 1.27 13.86 -21.03
C GLN A 43 2.42 13.61 -22.00
N LYS A 44 2.13 13.59 -23.31
CA LYS A 44 3.17 13.61 -24.34
C LYS A 44 3.92 14.94 -24.21
N VAL A 45 5.17 14.85 -23.75
CA VAL A 45 6.05 16.01 -23.73
C VAL A 45 6.42 16.35 -25.17
N ASN A 46 6.19 17.60 -25.58
CA ASN A 46 6.66 18.08 -26.87
C ASN A 46 8.13 18.46 -26.73
N PHE A 47 9.02 17.54 -27.08
CA PHE A 47 10.48 17.71 -26.93
C PHE A 47 11.04 18.84 -27.78
N GLU A 48 10.33 19.30 -28.81
CA GLU A 48 10.74 20.41 -29.67
C GLU A 48 10.58 21.79 -29.01
N GLU A 49 9.79 21.86 -27.93
CA GLU A 49 9.51 23.10 -27.18
C GLU A 49 10.30 23.20 -25.87
N LEU A 50 11.08 22.19 -25.49
CA LEU A 50 11.88 22.20 -24.29
C LEU A 50 13.20 22.95 -24.49
N THR A 51 13.60 23.75 -23.52
CA THR A 51 14.96 24.26 -23.43
C THR A 51 15.95 23.15 -23.13
N GLU A 52 17.23 23.36 -23.40
CA GLU A 52 18.29 22.36 -23.17
C GLU A 52 18.39 21.96 -21.69
N GLU A 53 18.17 22.90 -20.76
CA GLU A 53 18.14 22.66 -19.31
C GLU A 53 16.92 21.83 -18.89
N GLU A 54 15.74 22.14 -19.39
CA GLU A 54 14.50 21.39 -19.15
C GLU A 54 14.56 19.98 -19.74
N PHE A 55 15.21 19.81 -20.89
CA PHE A 55 15.43 18.50 -21.49
C PHE A 55 16.36 17.62 -20.64
N ILE A 56 17.46 18.16 -20.12
CA ILE A 56 18.38 17.46 -19.24
C ILE A 56 17.70 17.07 -17.92
N GLU A 57 16.91 17.98 -17.34
CA GLU A 57 16.14 17.70 -16.13
C GLU A 57 15.09 16.60 -16.37
N TYR A 58 14.40 16.65 -17.51
CA TYR A 58 13.44 15.62 -17.92
C TYR A 58 14.13 14.26 -18.14
N GLU A 59 15.28 14.20 -18.84
CA GLU A 59 16.03 12.95 -19.03
C GLU A 59 16.47 12.35 -17.69
N ASN A 60 17.03 13.16 -16.79
CA ASN A 60 17.44 12.69 -15.47
C ASN A 60 16.25 12.21 -14.63
N HIS A 61 15.10 12.84 -14.75
CA HIS A 61 13.88 12.41 -14.09
C HIS A 61 13.30 11.14 -14.74
N ALA A 62 13.31 11.07 -16.06
CA ALA A 62 12.85 9.90 -16.82
C ALA A 62 13.72 8.66 -16.60
N ILE A 63 15.06 8.82 -16.43
CA ILE A 63 15.97 7.72 -16.11
C ILE A 63 15.65 7.18 -14.71
N LYS A 64 15.51 8.04 -13.71
CA LYS A 64 15.12 7.63 -12.35
C LYS A 64 13.75 6.97 -12.31
N LEU A 65 12.79 7.48 -13.09
CA LEU A 65 11.46 6.89 -13.23
C LEU A 65 11.52 5.56 -13.98
N LYS A 66 12.35 5.43 -15.01
CA LYS A 66 12.48 4.20 -15.79
C LYS A 66 13.03 3.06 -14.94
N ASP A 67 14.06 3.30 -14.14
CA ASP A 67 14.60 2.33 -13.19
C ASP A 67 13.56 1.94 -12.12
N SER A 68 12.72 2.89 -11.71
CA SER A 68 11.58 2.62 -10.81
C SER A 68 10.43 1.88 -11.52
N ILE A 69 10.15 2.16 -12.80
CA ILE A 69 9.04 1.63 -13.60
C ILE A 69 9.36 0.25 -14.18
N GLU A 70 10.61 -0.08 -14.51
CA GLU A 70 10.98 -1.41 -15.01
C GLU A 70 10.76 -2.49 -13.93
N ASN A 71 10.88 -2.12 -12.65
CA ASN A 71 10.48 -2.95 -11.52
C ASN A 71 8.98 -2.83 -11.17
N PHE A 72 8.21 -1.98 -11.84
CA PHE A 72 6.84 -1.66 -11.52
C PHE A 72 5.88 -2.33 -12.52
N SER A 73 5.28 -3.42 -12.09
CA SER A 73 4.11 -4.06 -12.74
C SER A 73 2.85 -3.17 -12.75
N ALA A 74 2.93 -1.98 -12.17
CA ALA A 74 1.85 -1.01 -11.98
C ALA A 74 1.37 -0.32 -13.27
N LYS A 75 2.04 -0.53 -14.40
CA LYS A 75 1.76 0.13 -15.68
C LYS A 75 0.27 0.10 -16.10
N ASN A 76 -0.47 -0.91 -15.65
CA ASN A 76 -1.89 -1.06 -15.99
C ASN A 76 -2.87 -0.45 -14.95
N HIS A 77 -2.42 -0.14 -13.73
CA HIS A 77 -3.28 0.44 -12.69
C HIS A 77 -3.37 1.96 -12.83
N PHE A 78 -2.26 2.63 -13.08
CA PHE A 78 -2.19 4.08 -13.20
C PHE A 78 -2.77 4.62 -14.51
N ASP A 79 -2.67 3.88 -15.63
CA ASP A 79 -3.32 4.27 -16.89
C ASP A 79 -4.83 4.48 -16.74
N LYS A 80 -5.48 3.78 -15.80
CA LYS A 80 -6.90 3.98 -15.48
C LYS A 80 -7.20 5.20 -14.62
N LEU A 81 -6.21 5.70 -13.84
CA LEU A 81 -6.33 6.93 -13.06
C LEU A 81 -6.11 8.18 -13.91
N LEU A 82 -5.41 8.07 -15.04
CA LEU A 82 -5.12 9.17 -15.96
C LEU A 82 -6.37 9.74 -16.64
N ASP A 83 -7.44 8.95 -16.75
CA ASP A 83 -8.72 9.40 -17.30
C ASP A 83 -9.59 10.20 -16.32
N VAL A 84 -9.07 10.48 -15.11
CA VAL A 84 -9.80 11.26 -14.09
C VAL A 84 -9.79 12.74 -14.45
N THR A 85 -10.98 13.32 -14.63
CA THR A 85 -11.19 14.74 -14.94
C THR A 85 -10.91 15.64 -13.73
N GLU A 86 -10.70 16.94 -13.97
CA GLU A 86 -10.28 17.93 -12.96
C GLU A 86 -11.22 18.09 -11.75
N ASP A 87 -12.47 17.63 -11.86
CA ASP A 87 -13.53 17.77 -10.84
C ASP A 87 -13.77 16.51 -10.00
N VAL A 88 -12.78 15.66 -9.82
CA VAL A 88 -12.95 14.45 -8.99
C VAL A 88 -12.93 14.81 -7.52
N THR A 89 -14.07 14.68 -6.87
CA THR A 89 -14.18 14.77 -5.41
C THR A 89 -13.58 13.53 -4.74
N VAL A 90 -12.97 13.73 -3.57
CA VAL A 90 -12.42 12.62 -2.77
C VAL A 90 -13.53 11.59 -2.49
N PRO A 91 -13.37 10.32 -2.91
CA PRO A 91 -14.37 9.29 -2.63
C PRO A 91 -14.58 9.11 -1.13
N THR A 92 -15.82 8.91 -0.71
CA THR A 92 -16.17 8.71 0.70
C THR A 92 -15.38 7.56 1.31
N TYR A 93 -15.25 6.43 0.61
CA TYR A 93 -14.51 5.28 1.11
C TYR A 93 -13.00 5.56 1.24
N LEU A 94 -12.41 6.34 0.33
CA LEU A 94 -11.02 6.79 0.46
C LEU A 94 -10.83 7.61 1.74
N ARG A 95 -11.76 8.53 2.01
CA ARG A 95 -11.76 9.32 3.25
C ARG A 95 -11.86 8.42 4.48
N THR A 96 -12.78 7.46 4.47
CA THR A 96 -12.94 6.47 5.55
C THR A 96 -11.64 5.72 5.83
N LEU A 97 -10.93 5.27 4.80
CA LEU A 97 -9.67 4.55 4.97
C LEU A 97 -8.58 5.46 5.55
N VAL A 98 -8.32 6.62 4.94
CA VAL A 98 -7.20 7.49 5.35
C VAL A 98 -7.43 8.08 6.74
N GLU A 99 -8.61 8.65 6.99
CA GLU A 99 -8.95 9.25 8.29
C GLU A 99 -9.13 8.17 9.37
N GLY A 100 -9.68 7.01 9.00
CA GLY A 100 -9.87 5.89 9.90
C GLY A 100 -8.55 5.27 10.35
N VAL A 101 -7.61 5.05 9.45
CA VAL A 101 -6.24 4.60 9.79
C VAL A 101 -5.57 5.60 10.72
N LYS A 102 -5.67 6.90 10.42
CA LYS A 102 -5.08 7.95 11.26
C LYS A 102 -5.69 8.00 12.66
N ALA A 103 -7.01 7.89 12.75
CA ALA A 103 -7.73 7.95 14.03
C ALA A 103 -7.48 6.73 14.92
N ASN A 104 -7.32 5.54 14.32
CA ASN A 104 -7.16 4.28 15.04
C ASN A 104 -5.71 3.74 14.97
N ARG A 105 -4.75 4.60 14.66
CA ARG A 105 -3.34 4.22 14.42
C ARG A 105 -2.74 3.37 15.53
N PHE A 106 -2.99 3.73 16.78
CA PHE A 106 -2.45 3.02 17.94
C PHE A 106 -2.94 1.57 18.00
N GLU A 107 -4.24 1.36 17.84
CA GLU A 107 -4.86 0.03 17.88
C GLU A 107 -4.42 -0.83 16.69
N ILE A 108 -4.33 -0.23 15.51
CA ILE A 108 -3.85 -0.88 14.29
C ILE A 108 -2.39 -1.30 14.45
N ASP A 109 -1.51 -0.39 14.88
CA ASP A 109 -0.08 -0.67 15.08
C ASP A 109 0.13 -1.73 16.17
N GLN A 110 -0.68 -1.72 17.23
CA GLN A 110 -0.64 -2.74 18.27
C GLN A 110 -1.06 -4.12 17.74
N MET A 111 -2.11 -4.17 16.91
CA MET A 111 -2.53 -5.41 16.25
C MET A 111 -1.42 -5.96 15.35
N ILE A 112 -0.75 -5.11 14.58
CA ILE A 112 0.38 -5.52 13.73
C ILE A 112 1.54 -6.03 14.59
N ASP A 113 1.96 -5.29 15.62
CA ASP A 113 3.07 -5.66 16.51
C ASP A 113 2.84 -6.99 17.24
N ASN A 114 1.61 -7.30 17.60
CA ASN A 114 1.26 -8.58 18.24
C ASN A 114 1.53 -9.79 17.34
N HIS A 115 1.64 -9.59 16.03
CA HIS A 115 1.88 -10.64 15.04
C HIS A 115 3.29 -10.59 14.41
N ILE A 116 4.15 -9.68 14.89
CA ILE A 116 5.56 -9.61 14.50
C ILE A 116 6.41 -10.34 15.55
N HIS A 117 7.38 -11.15 15.10
CA HIS A 117 8.28 -11.89 16.00
C HIS A 117 9.71 -11.34 15.99
N GLY A 118 10.48 -11.70 17.02
CA GLY A 118 11.89 -11.37 17.15
C GLY A 118 12.13 -9.91 17.53
N ASN A 119 13.19 -9.33 16.95
CA ASN A 119 13.62 -7.94 17.23
C ASN A 119 12.94 -6.92 16.30
N TRP A 120 11.92 -7.33 15.56
CA TRP A 120 11.19 -6.47 14.64
C TRP A 120 9.99 -5.82 15.34
N SER A 121 9.63 -4.65 14.88
CA SER A 121 8.45 -3.90 15.34
C SER A 121 7.93 -3.04 14.19
N VAL A 122 6.70 -2.55 14.32
CA VAL A 122 6.07 -1.60 13.38
C VAL A 122 7.02 -0.46 13.00
N GLN A 123 7.84 0.03 13.94
CA GLN A 123 8.76 1.15 13.73
C GLN A 123 9.96 0.81 12.83
N ARG A 124 10.24 -0.48 12.61
CA ARG A 124 11.37 -0.96 11.79
C ARG A 124 10.93 -1.44 10.40
N LEU A 125 9.63 -1.48 10.14
CA LEU A 125 9.11 -1.86 8.84
C LEU A 125 9.37 -0.74 7.82
N GLU A 126 9.60 -1.13 6.57
CA GLU A 126 9.59 -0.17 5.47
C GLU A 126 8.24 0.54 5.42
N LEU A 127 8.28 1.85 5.25
CA LEU A 127 7.10 2.69 5.40
C LEU A 127 5.95 2.29 4.45
N VAL A 128 6.24 1.91 3.21
CA VAL A 128 5.21 1.47 2.27
C VAL A 128 4.53 0.19 2.75
N ASN A 129 5.31 -0.79 3.24
CA ASN A 129 4.79 -2.04 3.78
C ASN A 129 3.91 -1.80 5.01
N LEU A 130 4.34 -0.87 5.87
CA LEU A 130 3.57 -0.47 7.03
C LEU A 130 2.24 0.19 6.64
N GLN A 131 2.21 1.05 5.62
CA GLN A 131 0.95 1.65 5.18
C GLN A 131 0.00 0.61 4.55
N ILE A 132 0.52 -0.35 3.79
CA ILE A 132 -0.27 -1.47 3.27
C ILE A 132 -0.90 -2.26 4.43
N LEU A 133 -0.10 -2.62 5.45
CA LEU A 133 -0.61 -3.32 6.64
C LEU A 133 -1.64 -2.50 7.39
N ARG A 134 -1.41 -1.20 7.61
CA ARG A 134 -2.34 -0.32 8.32
C ARG A 134 -3.70 -0.22 7.63
N VAL A 135 -3.72 -0.03 6.30
CA VAL A 135 -4.97 0.04 5.54
C VAL A 135 -5.72 -1.29 5.62
N ALA A 136 -5.02 -2.43 5.43
CA ALA A 136 -5.63 -3.75 5.50
C ALA A 136 -6.17 -4.07 6.91
N VAL A 137 -5.39 -3.83 7.96
CA VAL A 137 -5.80 -4.08 9.34
C VAL A 137 -6.96 -3.16 9.74
N PHE A 138 -6.98 -1.91 9.27
CA PHE A 138 -8.15 -1.05 9.44
C PHE A 138 -9.41 -1.67 8.84
N GLU A 139 -9.36 -2.17 7.61
CA GLU A 139 -10.50 -2.85 7.00
C GLU A 139 -10.92 -4.10 7.79
N LEU A 140 -9.96 -4.89 8.29
CA LEU A 140 -10.25 -6.10 9.06
C LEU A 140 -10.93 -5.81 10.41
N LEU A 141 -10.59 -4.70 11.08
CA LEU A 141 -11.07 -4.36 12.41
C LEU A 141 -12.32 -3.49 12.40
N PHE A 142 -12.40 -2.54 11.47
CA PHE A 142 -13.36 -1.43 11.54
C PHE A 142 -14.35 -1.36 10.37
N THR A 143 -14.22 -2.25 9.38
CA THR A 143 -15.16 -2.29 8.26
C THR A 143 -16.13 -3.46 8.43
N ASP A 144 -17.40 -3.23 8.07
CA ASP A 144 -18.39 -4.28 8.07
C ASP A 144 -18.05 -5.36 7.04
N GLU A 145 -18.09 -6.63 7.47
CA GLU A 145 -17.76 -7.79 6.64
C GLU A 145 -18.76 -8.00 5.47
N GLU A 146 -20.01 -7.49 5.60
CA GLU A 146 -20.96 -7.47 4.50
C GLU A 146 -20.55 -6.47 3.40
N THR A 147 -19.88 -5.37 3.78
CA THR A 147 -19.39 -4.34 2.86
C THR A 147 -18.06 -4.72 2.24
N VAL A 148 -17.11 -5.21 3.07
CA VAL A 148 -15.79 -5.67 2.65
C VAL A 148 -15.48 -7.01 3.32
N PRO A 149 -15.65 -8.14 2.62
CA PRO A 149 -15.24 -9.43 3.15
C PRO A 149 -13.76 -9.44 3.55
N ARG A 150 -13.46 -9.91 4.75
CA ARG A 150 -12.08 -9.90 5.29
C ARG A 150 -11.05 -10.53 4.36
N VAL A 151 -11.42 -11.63 3.69
CA VAL A 151 -10.54 -12.29 2.71
C VAL A 151 -10.20 -11.37 1.54
N VAL A 152 -11.14 -10.51 1.13
CA VAL A 152 -10.90 -9.52 0.05
C VAL A 152 -9.89 -8.47 0.51
N ALA A 153 -10.03 -7.94 1.73
CA ALA A 153 -9.07 -6.97 2.28
C ALA A 153 -7.64 -7.54 2.31
N VAL A 154 -7.47 -8.79 2.76
CA VAL A 154 -6.17 -9.48 2.75
C VAL A 154 -5.63 -9.65 1.34
N ASN A 155 -6.43 -10.14 0.39
CA ASN A 155 -5.98 -10.35 -0.99
C ASN A 155 -5.57 -9.05 -1.66
N GLU A 156 -6.33 -7.97 -1.47
CA GLU A 156 -6.01 -6.64 -2.02
C GLU A 156 -4.69 -6.09 -1.44
N ALA A 157 -4.43 -6.28 -0.15
CA ALA A 157 -3.16 -5.91 0.47
C ALA A 157 -1.97 -6.69 -0.13
N ILE A 158 -2.15 -7.98 -0.41
CA ILE A 158 -1.14 -8.81 -1.07
C ILE A 158 -0.88 -8.32 -2.51
N GLU A 159 -1.93 -7.93 -3.25
CA GLU A 159 -1.77 -7.34 -4.59
C GLU A 159 -1.03 -5.99 -4.52
N LEU A 160 -1.31 -5.15 -3.53
CA LEU A 160 -0.54 -3.91 -3.31
C LEU A 160 0.91 -4.20 -2.94
N ALA A 161 1.18 -5.22 -2.11
CA ALA A 161 2.54 -5.62 -1.79
C ALA A 161 3.33 -6.12 -3.02
N LYS A 162 2.67 -6.76 -3.99
CA LYS A 162 3.30 -7.12 -5.28
C LYS A 162 3.68 -5.90 -6.12
N LEU A 163 2.93 -4.80 -5.98
CA LEU A 163 3.19 -3.56 -6.72
C LEU A 163 4.31 -2.72 -6.12
N TYR A 164 4.39 -2.68 -4.78
CA TYR A 164 5.20 -1.70 -4.05
C TYR A 164 6.34 -2.31 -3.24
N SER A 165 6.46 -3.65 -3.19
CA SER A 165 7.40 -4.35 -2.33
C SER A 165 8.03 -5.55 -3.04
N ASP A 166 9.04 -6.13 -2.42
CA ASP A 166 9.67 -7.36 -2.87
C ASP A 166 8.88 -8.62 -2.42
N ASP A 167 9.31 -9.78 -2.90
CA ASP A 167 8.69 -11.07 -2.58
C ASP A 167 8.78 -11.42 -1.09
N ARG A 168 9.87 -11.01 -0.41
CA ARG A 168 10.05 -11.24 1.02
C ARG A 168 9.04 -10.43 1.83
N ALA A 169 8.94 -9.12 1.55
CA ALA A 169 7.95 -8.26 2.20
C ALA A 169 6.51 -8.73 1.93
N ARG A 170 6.22 -9.19 0.71
CA ARG A 170 4.93 -9.77 0.36
C ARG A 170 4.58 -11.00 1.20
N LYS A 171 5.54 -11.95 1.36
CA LYS A 171 5.35 -13.15 2.20
C LYS A 171 5.11 -12.74 3.67
N PHE A 172 5.87 -11.77 4.17
CA PHE A 172 5.74 -11.23 5.51
C PHE A 172 4.37 -10.57 5.75
N ILE A 173 3.93 -9.68 4.86
CA ILE A 173 2.61 -9.04 4.92
C ILE A 173 1.50 -10.11 4.92
N ASN A 174 1.60 -11.10 4.03
CA ASN A 174 0.64 -12.20 3.97
C ASN A 174 0.58 -12.98 5.30
N GLY A 175 1.74 -13.26 5.90
CA GLY A 175 1.83 -13.97 7.19
C GLY A 175 1.13 -13.18 8.31
N ILE A 176 1.45 -11.89 8.47
CA ILE A 176 0.81 -11.03 9.47
C ILE A 176 -0.71 -10.98 9.27
N LEU A 177 -1.18 -10.67 8.06
CA LEU A 177 -2.62 -10.53 7.79
C LEU A 177 -3.37 -11.85 7.95
N SER A 178 -2.74 -12.98 7.63
CA SER A 178 -3.34 -14.31 7.84
C SER A 178 -3.51 -14.60 9.34
N ASN A 179 -2.54 -14.22 10.17
CA ASN A 179 -2.61 -14.40 11.61
C ASN A 179 -3.65 -13.46 12.25
N VAL A 180 -3.69 -12.19 11.84
CA VAL A 180 -4.76 -11.25 12.26
C VAL A 180 -6.14 -11.81 11.92
N LEU A 181 -6.31 -12.32 10.70
CA LEU A 181 -7.58 -12.91 10.26
C LEU A 181 -7.95 -14.15 11.09
N ALA A 182 -6.98 -14.99 11.44
CA ALA A 182 -7.18 -16.16 12.27
C ALA A 182 -7.60 -15.79 13.70
N GLU A 183 -6.95 -14.78 14.31
CA GLU A 183 -7.31 -14.24 15.61
C GLU A 183 -8.75 -13.70 15.61
N LEU A 184 -9.12 -12.89 14.62
CA LEU A 184 -10.46 -12.32 14.53
C LEU A 184 -11.55 -13.41 14.38
N LYS A 185 -11.26 -14.49 13.67
CA LYS A 185 -12.16 -15.64 13.55
C LYS A 185 -12.28 -16.41 14.87
N ALA A 186 -11.16 -16.62 15.57
CA ALA A 186 -11.15 -17.29 16.87
C ALA A 186 -11.93 -16.50 17.90
N ASN A 187 -11.75 -15.17 17.96
CA ASN A 187 -12.48 -14.29 18.85
C ASN A 187 -13.99 -14.29 18.56
N ALA A 188 -14.39 -14.31 17.29
CA ALA A 188 -15.80 -14.39 16.90
C ALA A 188 -16.47 -15.72 17.31
N ASN A 189 -15.69 -16.81 17.36
CA ASN A 189 -16.16 -18.14 17.74
C ASN A 189 -16.02 -18.45 19.25
N GLY A 190 -15.41 -17.53 20.04
CA GLY A 190 -15.09 -17.76 21.45
C GLY A 190 -13.88 -18.66 21.71
N ASP A 191 -13.13 -19.02 20.67
CA ASP A 191 -11.92 -19.84 20.73
C ASP A 191 -10.67 -18.93 20.83
N ILE A 192 -10.15 -18.72 22.03
CA ILE A 192 -8.89 -17.97 22.22
C ILE A 192 -7.73 -18.94 21.91
N LYS A 193 -7.13 -18.83 20.72
CA LYS A 193 -5.86 -19.51 20.40
C LYS A 193 -4.67 -18.59 20.60
N PRO A 194 -3.48 -19.13 20.98
CA PRO A 194 -2.25 -18.36 20.98
C PRO A 194 -1.94 -17.83 19.58
N VAL A 195 -1.49 -16.59 19.50
CA VAL A 195 -1.11 -15.94 18.24
C VAL A 195 0.18 -16.58 17.71
N GLU A 196 0.14 -17.10 16.48
CA GLU A 196 1.35 -17.50 15.75
C GLU A 196 2.00 -16.26 15.14
N THR A 197 3.19 -15.94 15.62
CA THR A 197 3.95 -14.78 15.15
C THR A 197 4.76 -15.12 13.91
N VAL A 198 4.94 -14.16 13.00
CA VAL A 198 5.73 -14.31 11.78
C VAL A 198 7.15 -13.82 12.01
N ASP A 199 8.12 -14.71 11.85
CA ASP A 199 9.54 -14.38 11.97
C ASP A 199 10.12 -14.12 10.57
N ILE A 200 10.70 -12.94 10.39
CA ILE A 200 11.32 -12.54 9.12
C ILE A 200 12.59 -13.37 8.86
N ASP A 201 13.30 -13.74 9.91
CA ASP A 201 14.57 -14.48 9.80
C ASP A 201 14.35 -15.93 9.29
N THR A 202 13.19 -16.53 9.55
CA THR A 202 12.84 -17.87 9.03
C THR A 202 12.49 -17.89 7.55
N ILE A 203 12.27 -16.72 6.93
CA ILE A 203 11.98 -16.61 5.49
C ILE A 203 13.27 -16.70 4.65
N GLU A 204 14.45 -16.43 5.23
CA GLU A 204 15.75 -16.49 4.54
C GLU A 204 16.30 -17.92 4.36
N GLU A 205 15.96 -18.86 5.25
CA GLU A 205 16.54 -20.21 5.21
C GLU A 205 15.90 -21.14 4.17
N GLY A 206 14.83 -20.73 3.50
CA GLY A 206 14.08 -21.55 2.53
C GLY A 206 14.56 -21.52 1.09
N GLU A 207 15.55 -20.69 0.72
CA GLU A 207 15.96 -20.49 -0.68
C GLU A 207 17.34 -21.11 -1.07
N THR A 208 18.00 -21.88 -0.19
CA THR A 208 19.34 -22.42 -0.50
C THR A 208 19.38 -23.84 -1.10
N ASP A 209 18.24 -24.49 -1.37
CA ASP A 209 18.23 -25.89 -1.83
C ASP A 209 17.58 -26.11 -3.24
N LEU A 210 17.81 -25.21 -4.20
CA LEU A 210 17.35 -25.46 -5.59
C LEU A 210 18.43 -25.23 -6.69
N ASP A 211 19.72 -25.31 -6.37
CA ASP A 211 20.76 -25.35 -7.41
C ASP A 211 21.86 -26.38 -7.06
N SER A 212 21.48 -27.67 -7.12
CA SER A 212 22.46 -28.75 -7.35
C SER A 212 21.75 -30.04 -7.74
N GLU A 213 21.43 -30.17 -9.06
CA GLU A 213 21.54 -31.43 -9.81
C GLU A 213 21.45 -31.15 -11.32
#